data_3c86d9470f5dd624f839e5efcbcdd3f7
#
_entry.id   3c86d9470f5dd624f839e5efcbcdd3f7
#
_cell.length_a   1.000
_cell.length_b   1.000
_cell.length_c   1.000
_cell.angle_alpha   90.00
_cell.angle_beta   90.00
_cell.angle_gamma   90.00
#
_symmetry.space_group_name_H-M   'P 1'
#
loop_
_entity.id
_entity.type
_entity.pdbx_description
1 polymer ?
#
loop_
_entity_poly.entity_id
_entity_poly.type
_entity_poly.pdbx_seq_one_letter_code
_entity_poly.pdbx_strand_id
1 'polypeptide(L)'
;ACSMRNGWPPTMSDSFSELLASRTVSVVGLGVSGRAVAKVAARRGAKVIAFDAKAGAGEALSKELDNVSVFTDADPEALADKIRTHARDLLVISPGIAPTSALYQAASVAPVEMISEVELAWRLHAVGPNAASPWLTITGTDGKTTTVNMLASILQAQGLNAPAVGNVGKPIIQVVDEGGYDALAVELSSFQLHLTKSVEPLASICLNLAADHLNW
;
A
#
# COMPACT_ATOMS: atom_id res chain seq x y z
N ALA A 1 0.75 -8.12 25.62
CA ALA A 1 1.49 -6.86 25.52
C ALA A 1 2.46 -7.00 24.35
N CYS A 2 2.05 -6.56 23.17
CA CYS A 2 2.92 -6.50 22.00
C CYS A 2 3.94 -5.40 22.24
N SER A 3 5.19 -5.76 22.44
CA SER A 3 6.30 -4.82 22.60
C SER A 3 6.46 -4.07 21.26
N MET A 4 6.11 -2.80 21.25
CA MET A 4 6.45 -1.87 20.15
C MET A 4 7.97 -1.73 20.10
N ARG A 5 8.63 -2.65 19.42
CA ARG A 5 10.05 -2.53 19.08
C ARG A 5 10.09 -2.04 17.65
N ASN A 6 10.81 -0.98 17.38
CA ASN A 6 11.24 -0.42 16.10
C ASN A 6 10.58 0.89 15.64
N GLY A 7 10.08 1.75 16.57
CA GLY A 7 9.72 3.13 16.21
C GLY A 7 8.62 3.29 15.14
N TRP A 8 7.69 2.36 15.07
CA TRP A 8 6.46 2.45 14.30
C TRP A 8 5.25 2.58 15.25
N PRO A 9 4.28 3.45 14.99
CA PRO A 9 4.19 4.40 13.86
C PRO A 9 5.28 5.47 13.90
N PRO A 10 5.57 6.14 12.73
CA PRO A 10 6.57 7.21 12.66
C PRO A 10 6.25 8.31 13.66
N THR A 11 7.26 8.83 14.32
CA THR A 11 7.12 10.04 15.14
C THR A 11 7.02 11.27 14.23
N MET A 12 6.44 12.36 14.69
CA MET A 12 6.40 13.63 13.95
C MET A 12 7.79 14.19 13.58
N SER A 13 8.87 13.55 14.06
CA SER A 13 10.25 13.90 13.76
C SER A 13 10.85 13.14 12.55
N ASP A 14 10.18 12.07 12.07
CA ASP A 14 10.70 11.31 10.92
C ASP A 14 10.52 12.12 9.64
N SER A 15 11.61 12.38 8.93
CA SER A 15 11.52 13.03 7.63
C SER A 15 11.02 12.08 6.55
N PHE A 16 10.45 12.64 5.49
CA PHE A 16 9.96 11.86 4.33
C PHE A 16 11.00 10.91 3.72
N SER A 17 12.27 11.30 3.77
CA SER A 17 13.39 10.49 3.31
C SER A 17 13.80 9.39 4.30
N GLU A 18 13.56 9.59 5.61
CA GLU A 18 14.04 8.69 6.66
C GLU A 18 13.05 7.58 7.02
N LEU A 19 11.76 7.77 6.71
CA LEU A 19 10.71 6.85 7.10
C LEU A 19 10.98 5.39 6.70
N LEU A 20 11.54 5.16 5.53
CA LEU A 20 11.87 3.85 5.00
C LEU A 20 13.38 3.56 4.93
N ALA A 21 14.23 4.58 5.07
CA ALA A 21 15.67 4.41 4.99
C ALA A 21 16.18 3.44 6.08
N SER A 22 17.08 2.55 5.68
CA SER A 22 17.68 1.53 6.56
C SER A 22 16.69 0.50 7.15
N ARG A 23 15.42 0.50 6.75
CA ARG A 23 14.43 -0.51 7.15
C ARG A 23 14.34 -1.64 6.13
N THR A 24 13.82 -2.78 6.58
CA THR A 24 13.42 -3.87 5.69
C THR A 24 11.91 -3.84 5.52
N VAL A 25 11.46 -3.66 4.28
CA VAL A 25 10.04 -3.72 3.92
C VAL A 25 9.75 -5.05 3.25
N SER A 26 8.90 -5.85 3.88
CA SER A 26 8.43 -7.12 3.34
C SER A 26 7.16 -6.88 2.53
N VAL A 27 7.10 -7.37 1.29
CA VAL A 27 5.95 -7.16 0.38
C VAL A 27 5.38 -8.51 -0.02
N VAL A 28 4.12 -8.78 0.31
CA VAL A 28 3.43 -10.03 -0.04
C VAL A 28 2.45 -9.77 -1.20
N GLY A 29 2.72 -10.42 -2.33
CA GLY A 29 2.01 -10.25 -3.59
C GLY A 29 2.57 -9.10 -4.43
N LEU A 30 3.11 -9.43 -5.61
CA LEU A 30 3.69 -8.50 -6.59
C LEU A 30 2.70 -8.16 -7.72
N GLY A 31 1.45 -7.94 -7.38
CA GLY A 31 0.47 -7.28 -8.24
C GLY A 31 0.81 -5.80 -8.48
N VAL A 32 -0.14 -5.01 -8.96
CA VAL A 32 0.08 -3.58 -9.26
C VAL A 32 0.53 -2.81 -8.01
N SER A 33 -0.22 -2.93 -6.90
CA SER A 33 0.09 -2.25 -5.63
C SER A 33 1.41 -2.74 -5.02
N GLY A 34 1.63 -4.07 -4.96
CA GLY A 34 2.85 -4.62 -4.36
C GLY A 34 4.13 -4.23 -5.12
N ARG A 35 4.09 -4.20 -6.45
CA ARG A 35 5.22 -3.70 -7.24
C ARG A 35 5.48 -2.21 -7.01
N ALA A 36 4.43 -1.40 -6.88
CA ALA A 36 4.58 0.02 -6.57
C ALA A 36 5.22 0.22 -5.20
N VAL A 37 4.76 -0.51 -4.17
CA VAL A 37 5.36 -0.51 -2.83
C VAL A 37 6.84 -0.90 -2.88
N ALA A 38 7.17 -2.01 -3.55
CA ALA A 38 8.55 -2.49 -3.65
C ALA A 38 9.46 -1.44 -4.31
N LYS A 39 9.01 -0.81 -5.41
CA LYS A 39 9.77 0.24 -6.10
C LYS A 39 9.97 1.48 -5.24
N VAL A 40 8.91 1.98 -4.62
CA VAL A 40 8.99 3.19 -3.78
C VAL A 40 9.87 2.93 -2.55
N ALA A 41 9.66 1.81 -1.86
CA ALA A 41 10.46 1.46 -0.69
C ALA A 41 11.95 1.34 -1.04
N ALA A 42 12.28 0.63 -2.12
CA ALA A 42 13.66 0.45 -2.55
C ALA A 42 14.34 1.77 -2.94
N ARG A 43 13.66 2.65 -3.70
CA ARG A 43 14.17 3.98 -4.08
C ARG A 43 14.40 4.89 -2.87
N ARG A 44 13.65 4.68 -1.79
CA ARG A 44 13.81 5.40 -0.51
C ARG A 44 14.80 4.74 0.45
N GLY A 45 15.63 3.81 -0.04
CA GLY A 45 16.73 3.22 0.70
C GLY A 45 16.34 2.06 1.62
N ALA A 46 15.09 1.56 1.55
CA ALA A 46 14.73 0.34 2.25
C ALA A 46 15.35 -0.88 1.57
N LYS A 47 15.68 -1.91 2.36
CA LYS A 47 15.85 -3.25 1.85
C LYS A 47 14.47 -3.87 1.61
N VAL A 48 14.21 -4.38 0.42
CA VAL A 48 12.92 -4.99 0.10
C VAL A 48 13.04 -6.50 0.02
N ILE A 49 12.13 -7.20 0.69
CA ILE A 49 11.96 -8.65 0.59
C ILE A 49 10.55 -8.92 0.06
N ALA A 50 10.44 -9.37 -1.16
CA ALA A 50 9.15 -9.60 -1.79
C ALA A 50 8.81 -11.09 -1.91
N PHE A 51 7.53 -11.42 -1.82
CA PHE A 51 7.00 -12.78 -1.86
C PHE A 51 5.85 -12.84 -2.86
N ASP A 52 5.91 -13.76 -3.82
CA ASP A 52 4.83 -13.98 -4.80
C ASP A 52 4.75 -15.44 -5.20
N ALA A 53 3.52 -15.97 -5.37
CA ALA A 53 3.32 -17.35 -5.79
C ALA A 53 3.68 -17.58 -7.27
N LYS A 54 3.66 -16.52 -8.09
CA LYS A 54 3.93 -16.61 -9.52
C LYS A 54 5.43 -16.58 -9.79
N ALA A 55 5.95 -17.63 -10.41
CA ALA A 55 7.33 -17.66 -10.88
C ALA A 55 7.61 -16.48 -11.83
N GLY A 56 8.77 -15.83 -11.63
CA GLY A 56 9.18 -14.68 -12.44
C GLY A 56 8.53 -13.34 -12.08
N ALA A 57 7.58 -13.31 -11.13
CA ALA A 57 6.86 -12.08 -10.76
C ALA A 57 7.77 -10.91 -10.37
N GLY A 58 8.93 -11.19 -9.83
CA GLY A 58 9.90 -10.19 -9.34
C GLY A 58 11.13 -9.98 -10.22
N GLU A 59 11.28 -10.68 -11.34
CA GLU A 59 12.50 -10.63 -12.16
C GLU A 59 12.86 -9.20 -12.62
N ALA A 60 11.85 -8.43 -13.03
CA ALA A 60 12.07 -7.06 -13.48
C ALA A 60 12.52 -6.17 -12.31
N LEU A 61 11.97 -6.37 -11.10
CA LEU A 61 12.33 -5.61 -9.91
C LEU A 61 13.77 -5.90 -9.47
N SER A 62 14.16 -7.19 -9.44
CA SER A 62 15.52 -7.60 -9.05
C SER A 62 16.59 -7.20 -10.07
N LYS A 63 16.21 -6.96 -11.34
CA LYS A 63 17.11 -6.43 -12.37
C LYS A 63 17.24 -4.91 -12.32
N GLU A 64 16.17 -4.23 -11.89
CA GLU A 64 16.10 -2.75 -11.84
C GLU A 64 16.70 -2.20 -10.53
N LEU A 65 16.63 -2.97 -9.42
CA LEU A 65 16.91 -2.50 -8.06
C LEU A 65 17.75 -3.51 -7.27
N ASP A 66 18.96 -3.13 -6.90
CA ASP A 66 19.94 -4.01 -6.21
C ASP A 66 19.54 -4.37 -4.77
N ASN A 67 18.70 -3.56 -4.14
CA ASN A 67 18.22 -3.75 -2.76
C ASN A 67 16.91 -4.52 -2.65
N VAL A 68 16.48 -5.21 -3.72
CA VAL A 68 15.27 -6.03 -3.77
C VAL A 68 15.61 -7.52 -3.90
N SER A 69 15.17 -8.31 -2.93
CA SER A 69 15.22 -9.77 -2.97
C SER A 69 13.81 -10.33 -3.17
N VAL A 70 13.65 -11.32 -4.04
CA VAL A 70 12.33 -11.90 -4.32
C VAL A 70 12.34 -13.40 -4.06
N PHE A 71 11.39 -13.85 -3.27
CA PHE A 71 11.07 -15.27 -3.07
C PHE A 71 9.82 -15.62 -3.87
N THR A 72 9.92 -16.62 -4.72
CA THR A 72 8.76 -17.18 -5.43
C THR A 72 8.64 -18.67 -5.10
N ASP A 73 7.41 -19.14 -4.92
CA ASP A 73 7.10 -20.54 -4.78
C ASP A 73 5.65 -20.78 -5.18
N ALA A 74 5.42 -21.81 -6.01
CA ALA A 74 4.08 -22.20 -6.41
C ALA A 74 3.32 -22.93 -5.28
N ASP A 75 4.05 -23.52 -4.32
CA ASP A 75 3.47 -24.09 -3.10
C ASP A 75 3.19 -22.97 -2.09
N PRO A 76 1.91 -22.71 -1.76
CA PRO A 76 1.54 -21.67 -0.82
C PRO A 76 2.13 -21.86 0.59
N GLU A 77 2.28 -23.10 1.06
CA GLU A 77 2.83 -23.37 2.39
C GLU A 77 4.34 -23.12 2.43
N ALA A 78 5.08 -23.54 1.41
CA ALA A 78 6.49 -23.24 1.29
C ALA A 78 6.77 -21.73 1.24
N LEU A 79 5.90 -20.99 0.53
CA LEU A 79 6.00 -19.52 0.48
C LEU A 79 5.62 -18.87 1.83
N ALA A 80 4.61 -19.41 2.51
CA ALA A 80 4.20 -18.98 3.84
C ALA A 80 5.32 -19.13 4.87
N ASP A 81 6.08 -20.23 4.83
CA ASP A 81 7.25 -20.45 5.68
C ASP A 81 8.36 -19.42 5.41
N LYS A 82 8.57 -19.06 4.15
CA LYS A 82 9.51 -17.99 3.78
C LYS A 82 9.07 -16.64 4.35
N ILE A 83 7.77 -16.33 4.34
CA ILE A 83 7.22 -15.11 4.96
C ILE A 83 7.50 -15.11 6.47
N ARG A 84 7.16 -16.17 7.20
CA ARG A 84 7.39 -16.30 8.65
C ARG A 84 8.86 -16.11 9.02
N THR A 85 9.76 -16.63 8.17
CA THR A 85 11.21 -16.64 8.44
C THR A 85 11.88 -15.30 8.08
N HIS A 86 11.46 -14.64 7.01
CA HIS A 86 12.19 -13.51 6.43
C HIS A 86 11.50 -12.16 6.61
N ALA A 87 10.20 -12.10 6.98
CA ALA A 87 9.53 -10.81 7.22
C ALA A 87 10.22 -10.02 8.34
N ARG A 88 10.48 -8.73 8.10
CA ARG A 88 11.20 -7.83 9.02
C ARG A 88 10.57 -6.45 8.98
N ASP A 89 10.75 -5.69 10.06
CA ASP A 89 10.39 -4.30 10.32
C ASP A 89 8.95 -3.92 9.95
N LEU A 90 8.55 -4.06 8.69
CA LEU A 90 7.22 -3.74 8.18
C LEU A 90 6.82 -4.77 7.10
N LEU A 91 5.56 -5.21 7.12
CA LEU A 91 5.00 -6.06 6.10
C LEU A 91 3.83 -5.37 5.40
N VAL A 92 3.93 -5.23 4.10
CA VAL A 92 2.85 -4.70 3.25
C VAL A 92 2.26 -5.83 2.43
N ILE A 93 0.96 -6.08 2.60
CA ILE A 93 0.25 -7.13 1.87
C ILE A 93 -0.64 -6.54 0.77
N SER A 94 -0.58 -7.17 -0.40
CA SER A 94 -1.40 -6.78 -1.55
C SER A 94 -2.89 -7.05 -1.28
N PRO A 95 -3.80 -6.15 -1.67
CA PRO A 95 -5.24 -6.32 -1.43
C PRO A 95 -5.86 -7.54 -2.12
N GLY A 96 -5.19 -8.10 -3.13
CA GLY A 96 -5.60 -9.35 -3.77
C GLY A 96 -5.31 -10.63 -2.98
N ILE A 97 -4.62 -10.55 -1.85
CA ILE A 97 -4.33 -11.70 -0.98
C ILE A 97 -5.44 -11.82 0.06
N ALA A 98 -6.31 -12.82 -0.10
CA ALA A 98 -7.46 -13.02 0.79
C ALA A 98 -7.03 -13.39 2.22
N PRO A 99 -7.75 -12.94 3.26
CA PRO A 99 -7.48 -13.27 4.66
C PRO A 99 -7.48 -14.79 4.95
N THR A 100 -8.19 -15.57 4.17
CA THR A 100 -8.28 -17.04 4.27
C THR A 100 -7.07 -17.76 3.66
N SER A 101 -6.20 -17.08 2.93
CA SER A 101 -5.04 -17.70 2.28
C SER A 101 -3.90 -18.01 3.25
N ALA A 102 -3.10 -19.06 2.95
CA ALA A 102 -1.89 -19.39 3.72
C ALA A 102 -0.92 -18.23 3.83
N LEU A 103 -0.76 -17.43 2.78
CA LEU A 103 0.13 -16.27 2.74
C LEU A 103 -0.32 -15.17 3.70
N TYR A 104 -1.63 -14.87 3.73
CA TYR A 104 -2.16 -13.90 4.67
C TYR A 104 -2.02 -14.38 6.12
N GLN A 105 -2.35 -15.64 6.39
CA GLN A 105 -2.21 -16.24 7.71
C GLN A 105 -0.75 -16.22 8.19
N ALA A 106 0.20 -16.53 7.31
CA ALA A 106 1.62 -16.44 7.64
C ALA A 106 2.05 -14.98 7.93
N ALA A 107 1.57 -14.03 7.15
CA ALA A 107 1.84 -12.60 7.34
C ALA A 107 1.25 -12.08 8.66
N SER A 108 0.03 -12.51 9.03
CA SER A 108 -0.68 -12.06 10.23
C SER A 108 -0.03 -12.51 11.54
N VAL A 109 0.69 -13.64 11.53
CA VAL A 109 1.42 -14.15 12.71
C VAL A 109 2.90 -13.77 12.71
N ALA A 110 3.39 -13.12 11.65
CA ALA A 110 4.76 -12.61 11.63
C ALA A 110 4.95 -11.56 12.73
N PRO A 111 6.12 -11.50 13.39
CA PRO A 111 6.37 -10.58 14.50
C PRO A 111 6.64 -9.14 14.04
N VAL A 112 5.91 -8.68 13.03
CA VAL A 112 6.05 -7.38 12.39
C VAL A 112 4.68 -6.75 12.15
N GLU A 113 4.62 -5.43 12.01
CA GLU A 113 3.36 -4.77 11.67
C GLU A 113 2.97 -5.09 10.24
N MET A 114 1.72 -5.56 10.04
CA MET A 114 1.12 -5.79 8.73
C MET A 114 0.15 -4.65 8.39
N ILE A 115 0.34 -4.06 7.21
CA ILE A 115 -0.45 -2.93 6.71
C ILE A 115 -0.79 -3.09 5.22
N SER A 116 -1.70 -2.24 4.73
CA SER A 116 -2.00 -2.09 3.30
C SER A 116 -1.04 -1.10 2.60
N GLU A 117 -1.04 -1.10 1.27
CA GLU A 117 -0.37 -0.08 0.45
C GLU A 117 -0.93 1.32 0.76
N VAL A 118 -2.25 1.42 0.97
CA VAL A 118 -2.94 2.67 1.31
C VAL A 118 -2.43 3.26 2.62
N GLU A 119 -2.30 2.41 3.64
CA GLU A 119 -1.77 2.81 4.95
C GLU A 119 -0.32 3.29 4.85
N LEU A 120 0.52 2.60 4.09
CA LEU A 120 1.90 3.04 3.87
C LEU A 120 1.96 4.36 3.10
N ALA A 121 1.13 4.51 2.07
CA ALA A 121 1.04 5.75 1.30
C ALA A 121 0.61 6.93 2.18
N TRP A 122 -0.36 6.72 3.08
CA TRP A 122 -0.79 7.74 4.04
C TRP A 122 0.34 8.15 4.99
N ARG A 123 1.06 7.19 5.55
CA ARG A 123 2.19 7.48 6.45
C ARG A 123 3.31 8.25 5.76
N LEU A 124 3.61 7.90 4.50
CA LEU A 124 4.55 8.67 3.68
C LEU A 124 4.02 10.06 3.37
N HIS A 125 2.73 10.20 3.02
CA HIS A 125 2.09 11.48 2.77
C HIS A 125 2.19 12.42 3.98
N ALA A 126 1.88 11.92 5.18
CA ALA A 126 1.87 12.72 6.41
C ALA A 126 3.20 13.37 6.78
N VAL A 127 4.33 12.80 6.33
CA VAL A 127 5.68 13.35 6.56
C VAL A 127 6.29 13.94 5.29
N GLY A 128 5.56 13.91 4.17
CA GLY A 128 6.02 14.34 2.86
C GLY A 128 5.80 15.82 2.58
N PRO A 129 6.34 16.31 1.45
CA PRO A 129 6.18 17.70 1.04
C PRO A 129 4.73 18.10 0.75
N ASN A 130 3.88 17.14 0.45
CA ASN A 130 2.46 17.33 0.19
C ASN A 130 1.55 16.98 1.39
N ALA A 131 2.08 16.95 2.61
CA ALA A 131 1.32 16.56 3.83
C ALA A 131 0.07 17.41 4.07
N ALA A 132 0.03 18.64 3.59
CA ALA A 132 -1.12 19.52 3.68
C ALA A 132 -2.17 19.29 2.57
N SER A 133 -1.85 18.52 1.54
CA SER A 133 -2.76 18.27 0.41
C SER A 133 -3.84 17.25 0.83
N PRO A 134 -5.14 17.60 0.75
CA PRO A 134 -6.18 16.73 1.27
C PRO A 134 -6.39 15.48 0.41
N TRP A 135 -6.74 14.38 1.08
CA TRP A 135 -7.34 13.23 0.45
C TRP A 135 -8.86 13.33 0.52
N LEU A 136 -9.53 13.05 -0.59
CA LEU A 136 -10.99 12.98 -0.71
C LEU A 136 -11.32 11.55 -1.14
N THR A 137 -11.88 10.75 -0.24
CA THR A 137 -11.99 9.30 -0.43
C THR A 137 -13.39 8.87 -0.82
N ILE A 138 -13.48 7.90 -1.72
CA ILE A 138 -14.73 7.32 -2.22
C ILE A 138 -14.64 5.80 -2.12
N THR A 139 -15.65 5.21 -1.47
CA THR A 139 -15.83 3.76 -1.42
C THR A 139 -17.30 3.39 -1.69
N GLY A 140 -17.59 2.11 -1.74
CA GLY A 140 -18.93 1.54 -1.98
C GLY A 140 -18.86 0.31 -2.88
N THR A 141 -19.96 -0.38 -3.08
CA THR A 141 -20.02 -1.52 -3.99
C THR A 141 -19.96 -1.04 -5.43
N ASP A 142 -20.81 -0.13 -5.83
CA ASP A 142 -20.94 0.37 -7.20
C ASP A 142 -20.72 1.88 -7.31
N GLY A 143 -20.36 2.35 -8.51
CA GLY A 143 -20.23 3.76 -8.84
C GLY A 143 -18.93 4.45 -8.42
N LYS A 144 -18.03 3.76 -7.70
CA LYS A 144 -16.76 4.32 -7.19
C LYS A 144 -15.95 5.02 -8.27
N THR A 145 -15.63 4.30 -9.35
CA THR A 145 -14.76 4.79 -10.44
C THR A 145 -15.38 5.98 -11.18
N THR A 146 -16.69 5.97 -11.40
CA THR A 146 -17.38 7.11 -12.01
C THR A 146 -17.29 8.33 -11.11
N THR A 147 -17.60 8.15 -9.81
CA THR A 147 -17.63 9.26 -8.85
C THR A 147 -16.26 9.86 -8.59
N VAL A 148 -15.22 9.03 -8.47
CA VAL A 148 -13.85 9.54 -8.25
C VAL A 148 -13.34 10.31 -9.47
N ASN A 149 -13.65 9.86 -10.69
CA ASN A 149 -13.29 10.59 -11.91
C ASN A 149 -14.05 11.91 -12.06
N MET A 150 -15.34 11.94 -11.69
CA MET A 150 -16.10 13.18 -11.64
C MET A 150 -15.49 14.16 -10.63
N LEU A 151 -15.15 13.69 -9.43
CA LEU A 151 -14.50 14.51 -8.42
C LEU A 151 -13.16 15.07 -8.91
N ALA A 152 -12.30 14.24 -9.48
CA ALA A 152 -11.03 14.67 -10.04
C ALA A 152 -11.24 15.75 -11.14
N SER A 153 -12.21 15.54 -12.03
CA SER A 153 -12.54 16.49 -13.10
C SER A 153 -13.02 17.84 -12.54
N ILE A 154 -13.83 17.84 -11.47
CA ILE A 154 -14.29 19.07 -10.80
C ILE A 154 -13.10 19.84 -10.19
N LEU A 155 -12.21 19.15 -9.49
CA LEU A 155 -11.04 19.77 -8.88
C LEU A 155 -10.08 20.32 -9.95
N GLN A 156 -9.84 19.58 -11.02
CA GLN A 156 -9.01 20.01 -12.15
C GLN A 156 -9.60 21.22 -12.89
N ALA A 157 -10.93 21.30 -13.01
CA ALA A 157 -11.61 22.46 -13.58
C ALA A 157 -11.44 23.72 -12.72
N GLN A 158 -11.10 23.59 -11.44
CA GLN A 158 -10.72 24.70 -10.55
C GLN A 158 -9.20 25.01 -10.61
N GLY A 159 -8.45 24.38 -11.50
CA GLY A 159 -7.02 24.59 -11.67
C GLY A 159 -6.13 23.78 -10.72
N LEU A 160 -6.69 22.84 -9.95
CA LEU A 160 -5.92 22.01 -9.03
C LEU A 160 -5.31 20.80 -9.76
N ASN A 161 -4.07 20.45 -9.43
CA ASN A 161 -3.52 19.15 -9.80
C ASN A 161 -4.07 18.08 -8.84
N ALA A 162 -5.18 17.46 -9.22
CA ALA A 162 -5.92 16.51 -8.40
C ALA A 162 -6.22 15.21 -9.18
N PRO A 163 -5.29 14.27 -9.23
CA PRO A 163 -5.49 13.00 -9.94
C PRO A 163 -6.46 12.07 -9.19
N ALA A 164 -7.17 11.24 -9.96
CA ALA A 164 -7.87 10.06 -9.44
C ALA A 164 -6.86 8.92 -9.25
N VAL A 165 -6.84 8.33 -8.06
CA VAL A 165 -5.84 7.33 -7.65
C VAL A 165 -6.45 6.20 -6.81
N GLY A 166 -5.70 5.13 -6.57
CA GLY A 166 -6.05 4.05 -5.66
C GLY A 166 -6.48 2.78 -6.39
N ASN A 167 -7.73 2.37 -6.24
CA ASN A 167 -8.28 1.22 -6.98
C ASN A 167 -8.46 1.52 -8.49
N VAL A 168 -8.27 2.76 -8.88
CA VAL A 168 -8.27 3.27 -10.26
C VAL A 168 -6.99 4.07 -10.49
N GLY A 169 -6.55 4.16 -11.74
CA GLY A 169 -5.37 4.93 -12.12
C GLY A 169 -4.06 4.37 -11.55
N LYS A 170 -3.23 5.25 -11.00
CA LYS A 170 -1.96 4.87 -10.38
C LYS A 170 -2.16 4.40 -8.92
N PRO A 171 -1.36 3.46 -8.40
CA PRO A 171 -1.27 3.20 -6.97
C PRO A 171 -1.02 4.49 -6.17
N ILE A 172 -1.67 4.63 -5.02
CA ILE A 172 -1.58 5.85 -4.21
C ILE A 172 -0.13 6.12 -3.81
N ILE A 173 0.59 5.09 -3.37
CA ILE A 173 1.98 5.21 -2.94
C ILE A 173 2.89 5.77 -4.03
N GLN A 174 2.63 5.46 -5.29
CA GLN A 174 3.41 5.99 -6.41
C GLN A 174 3.17 7.49 -6.58
N VAL A 175 1.92 7.94 -6.49
CA VAL A 175 1.58 9.37 -6.62
C VAL A 175 2.11 10.17 -5.44
N VAL A 176 2.03 9.61 -4.24
CA VAL A 176 2.62 10.22 -3.03
C VAL A 176 4.14 10.34 -3.16
N ASP A 177 4.82 9.34 -3.73
CA ASP A 177 6.26 9.37 -3.98
C ASP A 177 6.66 10.40 -5.05
N GLU A 178 5.88 10.50 -6.14
CA GLU A 178 6.06 11.49 -7.20
C GLU A 178 5.82 12.93 -6.71
N GLY A 179 4.87 13.11 -5.79
CA GLY A 179 4.48 14.42 -5.25
C GLY A 179 3.82 15.36 -6.26
N GLY A 180 3.78 16.66 -5.94
CA GLY A 180 3.34 17.71 -6.86
C GLY A 180 1.84 17.80 -7.10
N TYR A 181 1.01 17.20 -6.23
CA TYR A 181 -0.46 17.29 -6.28
C TYR A 181 -0.99 18.27 -5.23
N ASP A 182 -2.12 18.90 -5.53
CA ASP A 182 -2.82 19.82 -4.63
C ASP A 182 -3.88 19.09 -3.80
N ALA A 183 -4.47 18.00 -4.34
CA ALA A 183 -5.40 17.11 -3.64
C ALA A 183 -5.37 15.73 -4.31
N LEU A 184 -5.83 14.68 -3.60
CA LEU A 184 -6.03 13.35 -4.18
C LEU A 184 -7.51 12.96 -4.15
N ALA A 185 -8.06 12.61 -5.30
CA ALA A 185 -9.35 11.92 -5.39
C ALA A 185 -9.09 10.41 -5.31
N VAL A 186 -9.42 9.80 -4.16
CA VAL A 186 -8.96 8.44 -3.82
C VAL A 186 -10.11 7.45 -3.89
N GLU A 187 -10.05 6.48 -4.80
CA GLU A 187 -10.94 5.34 -4.81
C GLU A 187 -10.39 4.22 -3.93
N LEU A 188 -11.19 3.75 -2.96
CA LEU A 188 -10.82 2.65 -2.08
C LEU A 188 -11.80 1.48 -2.21
N SER A 189 -11.26 0.29 -2.46
CA SER A 189 -12.04 -0.96 -2.36
C SER A 189 -12.12 -1.43 -0.90
N SER A 190 -13.09 -2.33 -0.60
CA SER A 190 -13.17 -2.99 0.71
C SER A 190 -11.87 -3.72 1.07
N PHE A 191 -11.22 -4.33 0.10
CA PHE A 191 -9.94 -5.03 0.26
C PHE A 191 -8.81 -4.10 0.70
N GLN A 192 -8.75 -2.89 0.12
CA GLN A 192 -7.76 -1.88 0.50
C GLN A 192 -8.04 -1.31 1.89
N LEU A 193 -9.31 -1.14 2.25
CA LEU A 193 -9.73 -0.64 3.57
C LEU A 193 -9.41 -1.61 4.71
N HIS A 194 -9.37 -2.91 4.45
CA HIS A 194 -9.21 -3.96 5.48
C HIS A 194 -8.01 -3.76 6.42
N LEU A 195 -6.88 -3.30 5.89
CA LEU A 195 -5.64 -3.04 6.66
C LEU A 195 -5.26 -1.56 6.68
N THR A 196 -6.23 -0.68 6.49
CA THR A 196 -6.06 0.78 6.62
C THR A 196 -6.46 1.19 8.03
N LYS A 197 -5.58 1.88 8.76
CA LYS A 197 -5.74 2.14 10.20
C LYS A 197 -5.72 3.62 10.56
N SER A 198 -4.83 4.41 9.95
CA SER A 198 -4.55 5.78 10.35
C SER A 198 -4.96 6.84 9.34
N VAL A 199 -5.57 6.43 8.23
CA VAL A 199 -5.98 7.36 7.15
C VAL A 199 -7.11 8.26 7.64
N GLU A 200 -6.85 9.56 7.65
CA GLU A 200 -7.78 10.63 8.05
C GLU A 200 -8.01 11.58 6.87
N PRO A 201 -8.89 11.23 5.91
CA PRO A 201 -9.15 12.07 4.76
C PRO A 201 -9.95 13.33 5.16
N LEU A 202 -9.81 14.41 4.40
CA LEU A 202 -10.61 15.63 4.60
C LEU A 202 -12.11 15.36 4.46
N ALA A 203 -12.49 14.47 3.53
CA ALA A 203 -13.88 14.02 3.34
C ALA A 203 -13.91 12.60 2.79
N SER A 204 -14.94 11.86 3.16
CA SER A 204 -15.19 10.48 2.70
C SER A 204 -16.63 10.28 2.30
N ILE A 205 -16.85 9.51 1.24
CA ILE A 205 -18.19 9.10 0.79
C ILE A 205 -18.23 7.58 0.67
N CYS A 206 -19.22 6.96 1.30
CA CYS A 206 -19.67 5.60 1.00
C CYS A 206 -20.92 5.68 0.14
N LEU A 207 -20.82 5.32 -1.14
CA LEU A 207 -21.91 5.50 -2.11
C LEU A 207 -23.07 4.56 -1.85
N ASN A 208 -22.76 3.29 -1.60
CA ASN A 208 -23.74 2.22 -1.36
C ASN A 208 -23.05 1.01 -0.76
N LEU A 209 -23.85 0.12 -0.17
CA LEU A 209 -23.41 -1.16 0.36
C LEU A 209 -24.33 -2.26 -0.16
N ALA A 210 -23.78 -3.23 -0.85
CA ALA A 210 -24.45 -4.44 -1.30
C ALA A 210 -23.53 -5.66 -1.09
N ALA A 211 -24.10 -6.86 -1.13
CA ALA A 211 -23.35 -8.09 -1.05
C ALA A 211 -22.45 -8.23 -2.30
N ASP A 212 -21.14 -8.23 -2.10
CA ASP A 212 -20.13 -8.40 -3.14
C ASP A 212 -18.90 -9.06 -2.54
N HIS A 213 -18.18 -9.85 -3.33
CA HIS A 213 -16.93 -10.52 -2.92
C HIS A 213 -17.01 -11.28 -1.58
N LEU A 214 -18.14 -11.95 -1.29
CA LEU A 214 -18.38 -12.64 -0.01
C LEU A 214 -17.44 -13.83 0.26
N ASN A 215 -16.66 -14.23 -0.71
CA ASN A 215 -15.66 -15.29 -0.65
C ASN A 215 -14.23 -14.80 -0.34
N TRP A 216 -14.06 -13.52 -0.07
CA TRP A 216 -12.77 -12.91 0.25
C TRP A 216 -12.53 -12.83 1.76
#